data_3ad893f6967fe4cbe733fa47299a9d33
#
_entry.id   3ad893f6967fe4cbe733fa47299a9d33
#
_cell.length_a   1.000
_cell.length_b   1.000
_cell.length_c   1.000
_cell.angle_alpha   90.00
_cell.angle_beta   90.00
_cell.angle_gamma   90.00
#
_symmetry.space_group_name_H-M   'P 1'
#
loop_
_entity.id
_entity.type
_entity.pdbx_description
1 polymer ?
#
loop_
_entity_poly.entity_id
_entity_poly.type
_entity_poly.pdbx_seq_one_letter_code
_entity_poly.pdbx_strand_id
1 'polypeptide(L)'
;MTVWTPTDDGFADLTSHDTFVNGAPQNTFSRLRREDPMHWTDWDHGKPFWSVTRHADVQALNGQPDLLSSARGIRMEDQSYEEYLARRTFQETDPPEHMMTRVKVAKAFSKPVVAGFEQAIRDLCSDILDQALAKGTLDATKEIARELPMRMLGRIVGLPDADLPWLVERGDALI
;
A
#
# COMPACT_ATOMS: atom_id res chain seq x y z
N MET A 1 -26.27 10.50 0.37
CA MET A 1 -25.61 11.39 -0.62
C MET A 1 -24.62 12.21 0.16
N THR A 2 -23.35 11.84 0.11
CA THR A 2 -22.28 12.61 0.76
C THR A 2 -22.11 13.89 -0.05
N VAL A 3 -22.33 15.03 0.58
CA VAL A 3 -22.15 16.33 -0.07
C VAL A 3 -20.65 16.59 -0.13
N TRP A 4 -20.09 16.55 -1.32
CA TRP A 4 -18.72 16.98 -1.57
C TRP A 4 -18.61 18.46 -1.17
N THR A 5 -17.71 18.75 -0.26
CA THR A 5 -17.41 20.13 0.16
C THR A 5 -16.12 20.54 -0.54
N PRO A 6 -16.14 21.50 -1.48
CA PRO A 6 -14.93 22.00 -2.07
C PRO A 6 -14.10 22.77 -1.03
N THR A 7 -12.79 22.69 -1.14
CA THR A 7 -11.86 23.62 -0.49
C THR A 7 -12.03 25.04 -1.10
N ASP A 8 -11.47 26.06 -0.47
CA ASP A 8 -11.58 27.47 -0.94
C ASP A 8 -11.05 27.68 -2.37
N ASP A 9 -10.15 26.81 -2.83
CA ASP A 9 -9.61 26.79 -4.20
C ASP A 9 -10.48 26.03 -5.21
N GLY A 10 -11.60 25.45 -4.76
CA GLY A 10 -12.56 24.70 -5.59
C GLY A 10 -12.12 23.27 -5.94
N PHE A 11 -11.12 22.73 -5.27
CA PHE A 11 -10.75 21.31 -5.34
C PHE A 11 -11.51 20.50 -4.27
N ALA A 12 -11.53 19.18 -4.39
CA ALA A 12 -12.02 18.31 -3.34
C ALA A 12 -11.02 18.30 -2.18
N ASP A 13 -11.52 18.27 -0.97
CA ASP A 13 -10.67 18.11 0.22
C ASP A 13 -9.97 16.74 0.19
N LEU A 14 -8.68 16.74 -0.06
CA LEU A 14 -7.84 15.53 -0.14
C LEU A 14 -7.45 14.99 1.25
N THR A 15 -7.80 15.69 2.33
CA THR A 15 -7.55 15.27 3.70
C THR A 15 -8.74 14.53 4.31
N SER A 16 -9.93 14.63 3.72
CA SER A 16 -11.15 14.01 4.20
C SER A 16 -11.37 12.63 3.60
N HIS A 17 -11.57 11.63 4.46
CA HIS A 17 -11.96 10.28 4.04
C HIS A 17 -13.30 10.28 3.27
N ASP A 18 -14.22 11.18 3.61
CA ASP A 18 -15.53 11.29 2.94
C ASP A 18 -15.41 11.62 1.45
N THR A 19 -14.35 12.33 1.06
CA THR A 19 -14.05 12.60 -0.36
C THR A 19 -13.86 11.31 -1.17
N PHE A 20 -13.40 10.24 -0.53
CA PHE A 20 -13.05 8.98 -1.19
C PHE A 20 -14.11 7.87 -1.03
N VAL A 21 -15.17 8.08 -0.27
CA VAL A 21 -16.24 7.08 -0.01
C VAL A 21 -16.84 6.53 -1.32
N ASN A 22 -17.02 7.39 -2.33
CA ASN A 22 -17.56 7.00 -3.64
C ASN A 22 -16.49 6.79 -4.71
N GLY A 23 -15.25 6.54 -4.29
CA GLY A 23 -14.07 6.40 -5.16
C GLY A 23 -13.26 7.68 -5.24
N ALA A 24 -12.11 7.59 -5.94
CA ALA A 24 -11.19 8.72 -6.07
C ALA A 24 -11.84 9.91 -6.80
N PRO A 25 -11.62 11.16 -6.35
CA PRO A 25 -12.20 12.37 -6.96
C PRO A 25 -11.52 12.70 -8.30
N GLN A 26 -11.84 11.94 -9.34
CA GLN A 26 -11.16 11.98 -10.65
C GLN A 26 -11.19 13.37 -11.30
N ASN A 27 -12.28 14.13 -11.12
CA ASN A 27 -12.39 15.49 -11.66
C ASN A 27 -11.37 16.43 -10.99
N THR A 28 -11.22 16.36 -9.67
CA THR A 28 -10.21 17.10 -8.92
C THR A 28 -8.81 16.73 -9.38
N PHE A 29 -8.48 15.44 -9.44
CA PHE A 29 -7.16 15.02 -9.91
C PHE A 29 -6.89 15.40 -11.38
N SER A 30 -7.90 15.39 -12.25
CA SER A 30 -7.76 15.85 -13.63
C SER A 30 -7.47 17.34 -13.72
N ARG A 31 -8.12 18.14 -12.87
CA ARG A 31 -7.86 19.60 -12.79
C ARG A 31 -6.47 19.86 -12.20
N LEU A 32 -6.11 19.23 -11.08
CA LEU A 32 -4.79 19.37 -10.47
C LEU A 32 -3.66 19.06 -11.46
N ARG A 33 -3.77 17.96 -12.24
CA ARG A 33 -2.77 17.65 -13.26
C ARG A 33 -2.57 18.74 -14.31
N ARG A 34 -3.61 19.52 -14.62
CA ARG A 34 -3.55 20.58 -15.64
C ARG A 34 -3.17 21.94 -15.05
N GLU A 35 -3.74 22.27 -13.91
CA GLU A 35 -3.79 23.64 -13.38
C GLU A 35 -2.77 23.83 -12.26
N ASP A 36 -2.62 22.83 -11.37
CA ASP A 36 -1.74 22.88 -10.21
C ASP A 36 -1.18 21.49 -9.86
N PRO A 37 -0.24 20.95 -10.64
CA PRO A 37 0.22 19.56 -10.54
C PRO A 37 1.03 19.22 -9.28
N MET A 38 1.52 20.25 -8.58
CA MET A 38 2.18 20.15 -7.27
C MET A 38 1.41 21.03 -6.29
N HIS A 39 0.25 20.57 -5.91
CA HIS A 39 -0.71 21.31 -5.09
C HIS A 39 -0.34 21.23 -3.61
N TRP A 40 -0.27 22.40 -2.96
CA TRP A 40 -0.13 22.46 -1.50
C TRP A 40 -1.47 22.17 -0.85
N THR A 41 -1.49 21.18 0.03
CA THR A 41 -2.69 20.76 0.77
C THR A 41 -2.50 21.10 2.24
N ASP A 42 -3.26 22.07 2.73
CA ASP A 42 -3.32 22.35 4.16
C ASP A 42 -4.19 21.29 4.86
N TRP A 43 -3.80 20.94 6.08
CA TRP A 43 -4.51 19.94 6.87
C TRP A 43 -4.64 20.40 8.32
N ASP A 44 -5.86 20.74 8.73
CA ASP A 44 -6.16 21.29 10.05
C ASP A 44 -5.90 20.29 11.20
N HIS A 45 -5.93 18.98 10.89
CA HIS A 45 -5.74 17.90 11.86
C HIS A 45 -4.39 17.18 11.73
N GLY A 46 -3.47 17.73 10.95
CA GLY A 46 -2.17 17.13 10.71
C GLY A 46 -1.19 18.09 10.06
N LYS A 47 -0.09 17.55 9.52
CA LYS A 47 0.88 18.37 8.79
C LYS A 47 0.43 18.60 7.36
N PRO A 48 0.57 19.84 6.86
CA PRO A 48 0.32 20.12 5.45
C PRO A 48 1.31 19.35 4.55
N PHE A 49 0.90 19.07 3.32
CA PHE A 49 1.68 18.27 2.38
C PHE A 49 1.50 18.68 0.93
N TRP A 50 2.43 18.26 0.08
CA TRP A 50 2.35 18.43 -1.36
C TRP A 50 1.62 17.28 -2.04
N SER A 51 0.52 17.56 -2.70
CA SER A 51 -0.21 16.61 -3.56
C SER A 51 0.38 16.62 -4.98
N VAL A 52 1.23 15.63 -5.28
CA VAL A 52 1.88 15.51 -6.60
C VAL A 52 1.04 14.63 -7.51
N THR A 53 0.52 15.18 -8.61
CA THR A 53 -0.52 14.51 -9.41
C THR A 53 -0.07 14.05 -10.80
N ARG A 54 1.03 14.59 -11.36
CA ARG A 54 1.57 14.15 -12.66
C ARG A 54 2.51 12.96 -12.50
N HIS A 55 2.33 11.94 -13.31
CA HIS A 55 3.18 10.75 -13.29
C HIS A 55 4.68 11.04 -13.45
N ALA A 56 5.04 11.96 -14.36
CA ALA A 56 6.44 12.36 -14.57
C ALA A 56 7.07 12.98 -13.31
N ASP A 57 6.29 13.83 -12.61
CA ASP A 57 6.75 14.48 -11.37
C ASP A 57 6.90 13.47 -10.24
N VAL A 58 5.95 12.53 -10.09
CA VAL A 58 6.05 11.43 -9.12
C VAL A 58 7.29 10.57 -9.40
N GLN A 59 7.54 10.22 -10.67
CA GLN A 59 8.74 9.44 -11.03
C GLN A 59 10.03 10.20 -10.71
N ALA A 60 10.09 11.48 -11.03
CA ALA A 60 11.26 12.31 -10.79
C ALA A 60 11.56 12.42 -9.28
N LEU A 61 10.52 12.64 -8.46
CA LEU A 61 10.66 12.78 -7.02
C LEU A 61 11.03 11.46 -6.32
N ASN A 62 10.41 10.34 -6.72
CA ASN A 62 10.73 9.03 -6.13
C ASN A 62 12.19 8.60 -6.32
N GLY A 63 12.88 9.15 -7.30
CA GLY A 63 14.29 8.88 -7.56
C GLY A 63 15.26 9.77 -6.77
N GLN A 64 14.78 10.63 -5.88
CA GLN A 64 15.58 11.67 -5.21
C GLN A 64 15.55 11.52 -3.67
N PRO A 65 16.23 10.50 -3.11
CA PRO A 65 16.25 10.30 -1.66
C PRO A 65 16.97 11.42 -0.90
N ASP A 66 17.84 12.17 -1.57
CA ASP A 66 18.52 13.33 -0.98
C ASP A 66 17.57 14.53 -0.80
N LEU A 67 16.49 14.58 -1.56
CA LEU A 67 15.47 15.62 -1.50
C LEU A 67 14.28 15.20 -0.62
N LEU A 68 13.87 13.94 -0.72
CA LEU A 68 12.70 13.37 -0.03
C LEU A 68 13.14 12.26 0.92
N SER A 69 13.19 12.58 2.20
CA SER A 69 13.52 11.62 3.25
C SER A 69 12.31 10.79 3.65
N SER A 70 12.50 9.47 3.78
CA SER A 70 11.53 8.56 4.39
C SER A 70 11.77 8.37 5.90
N ALA A 71 12.87 8.90 6.44
CA ALA A 71 13.29 8.66 7.83
C ALA A 71 12.40 9.32 8.90
N ARG A 72 11.36 10.03 8.49
CA ARG A 72 10.35 10.62 9.39
C ARG A 72 8.98 9.98 9.26
N GLY A 73 8.89 8.87 8.55
CA GLY A 73 7.66 8.15 8.28
C GLY A 73 7.22 8.24 6.81
N ILE A 74 6.37 7.31 6.42
CA ILE A 74 5.82 7.16 5.06
C ILE A 74 4.29 7.28 5.06
N ARG A 75 3.70 7.66 6.20
CA ARG A 75 2.26 7.81 6.37
C ARG A 75 1.88 9.28 6.44
N MET A 76 0.64 9.55 6.09
CA MET A 76 0.08 10.90 6.19
C MET A 76 -0.28 11.29 7.63
N GLU A 77 -0.68 10.30 8.45
CA GLU A 77 -1.07 10.55 9.83
C GLU A 77 0.14 11.00 10.66
N ASP A 78 -0.08 11.97 11.52
CA ASP A 78 0.90 12.39 12.52
C ASP A 78 1.07 11.29 13.57
N GLN A 79 2.31 10.86 13.72
CA GLN A 79 2.74 9.94 14.77
C GLN A 79 3.68 10.66 15.71
N SER A 80 3.60 10.35 17.00
CA SER A 80 4.66 10.72 17.91
C SER A 80 5.98 10.04 17.51
N TYR A 81 7.11 10.64 17.87
CA TYR A 81 8.41 10.03 17.55
C TYR A 81 8.58 8.65 18.20
N GLU A 82 8.00 8.42 19.37
CA GLU A 82 8.02 7.13 20.07
C GLU A 82 7.21 6.06 19.31
N GLU A 83 6.01 6.39 18.85
CA GLU A 83 5.19 5.50 18.03
C GLU A 83 5.86 5.17 16.71
N TYR A 84 6.47 6.17 16.06
CA TYR A 84 7.27 5.98 14.86
C TYR A 84 8.39 4.99 15.09
N LEU A 85 9.22 5.18 16.11
CA LEU A 85 10.34 4.28 16.42
C LEU A 85 9.89 2.85 16.73
N ALA A 86 8.76 2.69 17.43
CA ALA A 86 8.22 1.38 17.79
C ALA A 86 7.75 0.55 16.59
N ARG A 87 7.38 1.21 15.48
CA ARG A 87 6.82 0.56 14.28
C ARG A 87 7.70 0.75 13.04
N ARG A 88 8.84 1.42 13.17
CA ARG A 88 9.74 1.74 12.07
C ARG A 88 10.15 0.50 11.31
N THR A 89 9.94 0.52 10.01
CA THR A 89 10.41 -0.49 9.08
C THR A 89 11.63 0.01 8.31
N PHE A 90 12.31 -0.87 7.57
CA PHE A 90 13.44 -0.41 6.74
C PHE A 90 13.01 0.52 5.58
N GLN A 91 11.72 0.52 5.20
CA GLN A 91 11.17 1.47 4.22
C GLN A 91 11.18 2.92 4.73
N GLU A 92 11.20 3.08 6.06
CA GLU A 92 11.24 4.36 6.75
C GLU A 92 12.68 4.74 7.13
N THR A 93 13.63 4.34 6.30
CA THR A 93 15.05 4.68 6.43
C THR A 93 15.57 5.29 5.14
N ASP A 94 16.58 6.15 5.28
CA ASP A 94 17.27 6.76 4.14
C ASP A 94 18.57 6.00 3.81
N PRO A 95 19.19 6.25 2.63
CA PRO A 95 20.54 5.79 2.37
C PRO A 95 21.55 6.34 3.39
N PRO A 96 22.57 5.54 3.81
CA PRO A 96 22.88 4.18 3.34
C PRO A 96 22.13 3.06 4.08
N GLU A 97 21.46 3.35 5.20
CA GLU A 97 20.81 2.35 6.07
C GLU A 97 19.76 1.52 5.29
N HIS A 98 18.92 2.18 4.48
CA HIS A 98 17.96 1.53 3.60
C HIS A 98 18.63 0.44 2.74
N MET A 99 19.67 0.83 2.00
CA MET A 99 20.37 -0.09 1.08
C MET A 99 21.04 -1.23 1.82
N MET A 100 21.66 -0.97 2.98
CA MET A 100 22.31 -1.99 3.79
C MET A 100 21.32 -3.06 4.26
N THR A 101 20.09 -2.69 4.58
CA THR A 101 19.04 -3.62 5.00
C THR A 101 18.39 -4.32 3.80
N ARG A 102 18.05 -3.56 2.76
CA ARG A 102 17.40 -4.08 1.55
C ARG A 102 18.23 -5.15 0.85
N VAL A 103 19.53 -4.98 0.76
CA VAL A 103 20.45 -5.94 0.11
C VAL A 103 20.43 -7.31 0.79
N LYS A 104 20.23 -7.35 2.12
CA LYS A 104 20.18 -8.62 2.89
C LYS A 104 19.00 -9.50 2.45
N VAL A 105 17.85 -8.89 2.15
CA VAL A 105 16.63 -9.60 1.74
C VAL A 105 16.47 -9.71 0.23
N ALA A 106 17.13 -8.87 -0.57
CA ALA A 106 16.97 -8.80 -2.02
C ALA A 106 17.22 -10.14 -2.73
N LYS A 107 18.11 -10.96 -2.18
CA LYS A 107 18.47 -12.28 -2.75
C LYS A 107 17.29 -13.25 -2.73
N ALA A 108 16.45 -13.19 -1.68
CA ALA A 108 15.26 -14.01 -1.55
C ALA A 108 14.15 -13.64 -2.56
N PHE A 109 14.22 -12.44 -3.15
CA PHE A 109 13.27 -11.93 -4.15
C PHE A 109 13.89 -11.80 -5.53
N SER A 110 15.02 -12.49 -5.79
CA SER A 110 15.64 -12.50 -7.11
C SER A 110 14.76 -13.19 -8.15
N LYS A 111 14.89 -12.80 -9.43
CA LYS A 111 14.07 -13.36 -10.52
C LYS A 111 14.05 -14.90 -10.55
N PRO A 112 15.19 -15.63 -10.39
CA PRO A 112 15.17 -17.09 -10.35
C PRO A 112 14.39 -17.65 -9.16
N VAL A 113 14.50 -17.03 -7.97
CA VAL A 113 13.77 -17.47 -6.78
C VAL A 113 12.28 -17.27 -6.96
N VAL A 114 11.86 -16.09 -7.45
CA VAL A 114 10.44 -15.78 -7.71
C VAL A 114 9.87 -16.70 -8.79
N ALA A 115 10.62 -17.00 -9.85
CA ALA A 115 10.19 -17.97 -10.86
C ALA A 115 10.01 -19.39 -10.30
N GLY A 116 10.76 -19.76 -9.26
CA GLY A 116 10.59 -21.03 -8.56
C GLY A 116 9.27 -21.20 -7.82
N PHE A 117 8.56 -20.10 -7.55
CA PHE A 117 7.24 -20.17 -6.89
C PHE A 117 6.08 -20.47 -7.86
N GLU A 118 6.31 -20.46 -9.20
CA GLU A 118 5.22 -20.57 -10.16
C GLU A 118 4.37 -21.83 -9.95
N GLN A 119 4.99 -23.00 -9.78
CA GLN A 119 4.25 -24.25 -9.58
C GLN A 119 3.47 -24.23 -8.26
N ALA A 120 4.10 -23.77 -7.18
CA ALA A 120 3.43 -23.65 -5.88
C ALA A 120 2.23 -22.68 -5.91
N ILE A 121 2.34 -21.60 -6.68
CA ILE A 121 1.23 -20.65 -6.91
C ILE A 121 0.10 -21.34 -7.70
N ARG A 122 0.42 -22.10 -8.76
CA ARG A 122 -0.58 -22.82 -9.56
C ARG A 122 -1.34 -23.86 -8.72
N ASP A 123 -0.61 -24.65 -7.94
CA ASP A 123 -1.20 -25.66 -7.06
C ASP A 123 -2.13 -25.00 -6.05
N LEU A 124 -1.65 -23.93 -5.40
CA LEU A 124 -2.44 -23.17 -4.42
C LEU A 124 -3.68 -22.52 -5.05
N CYS A 125 -3.58 -21.99 -6.28
CA CYS A 125 -4.72 -21.47 -7.00
C CYS A 125 -5.77 -22.55 -7.26
N SER A 126 -5.33 -23.75 -7.70
CA SER A 126 -6.25 -24.88 -7.94
C SER A 126 -6.96 -25.27 -6.65
N ASP A 127 -6.25 -25.42 -5.55
CA ASP A 127 -6.83 -25.78 -4.24
C ASP A 127 -7.86 -24.76 -3.76
N ILE A 128 -7.54 -23.45 -3.88
CA ILE A 128 -8.45 -22.36 -3.50
C ILE A 128 -9.71 -22.38 -4.37
N LEU A 129 -9.55 -22.53 -5.69
CA LEU A 129 -10.68 -22.54 -6.63
C LEU A 129 -11.57 -23.77 -6.41
N ASP A 130 -11.01 -24.95 -6.21
CA ASP A 130 -11.77 -26.17 -5.95
C ASP A 130 -12.60 -26.04 -4.67
N GLN A 131 -12.03 -25.48 -3.60
CA GLN A 131 -12.73 -25.24 -2.34
C GLN A 131 -13.84 -24.17 -2.49
N ALA A 132 -13.56 -23.09 -3.19
CA ALA A 132 -14.51 -22.00 -3.39
C ALA A 132 -15.69 -22.45 -4.28
N LEU A 133 -15.42 -23.11 -5.40
CA LEU A 133 -16.43 -23.56 -6.34
C LEU A 133 -17.33 -24.66 -5.78
N ALA A 134 -16.83 -25.50 -4.88
CA ALA A 134 -17.64 -26.54 -4.21
C ALA A 134 -18.79 -25.95 -3.37
N LYS A 135 -18.72 -24.68 -2.99
CA LYS A 135 -19.79 -24.00 -2.23
C LYS A 135 -20.97 -23.54 -3.08
N GLY A 136 -20.82 -23.49 -4.40
CA GLY A 136 -21.83 -23.02 -5.36
C GLY A 136 -21.88 -21.49 -5.45
N THR A 137 -22.33 -20.80 -4.41
CA THR A 137 -22.26 -19.33 -4.30
C THR A 137 -21.09 -18.94 -3.38
N LEU A 138 -20.27 -17.98 -3.81
CA LEU A 138 -19.07 -17.57 -3.09
C LEU A 138 -18.87 -16.05 -3.11
N ASP A 139 -18.14 -15.54 -2.13
CA ASP A 139 -17.57 -14.19 -2.13
C ASP A 139 -16.14 -14.26 -2.72
N ALA A 140 -16.01 -13.86 -3.98
CA ALA A 140 -14.73 -13.96 -4.69
C ALA A 140 -13.60 -13.16 -4.02
N THR A 141 -13.92 -12.07 -3.32
CA THR A 141 -12.93 -11.27 -2.61
C THR A 141 -12.38 -12.04 -1.42
N LYS A 142 -13.24 -12.61 -0.60
CA LYS A 142 -12.86 -13.31 0.63
C LYS A 142 -12.29 -14.70 0.36
N GLU A 143 -12.88 -15.43 -0.58
CA GLU A 143 -12.62 -16.85 -0.76
C GLU A 143 -11.59 -17.16 -1.84
N ILE A 144 -11.25 -16.17 -2.70
CA ILE A 144 -10.24 -16.34 -3.75
C ILE A 144 -9.17 -15.27 -3.66
N ALA A 145 -9.54 -13.99 -3.85
CA ALA A 145 -8.56 -12.94 -4.05
C ALA A 145 -7.68 -12.67 -2.82
N ARG A 146 -8.23 -12.82 -1.63
CA ARG A 146 -7.51 -12.67 -0.35
C ARG A 146 -6.62 -13.87 -0.03
N GLU A 147 -7.13 -15.08 -0.26
CA GLU A 147 -6.48 -16.33 0.15
C GLU A 147 -5.09 -16.50 -0.50
N LEU A 148 -4.99 -16.30 -1.81
CA LEU A 148 -3.77 -16.56 -2.55
C LEU A 148 -2.57 -15.69 -2.08
N PRO A 149 -2.66 -14.35 -2.01
CA PRO A 149 -1.55 -13.52 -1.58
C PRO A 149 -1.12 -13.80 -0.14
N MET A 150 -2.08 -13.98 0.76
CA MET A 150 -1.80 -14.20 2.16
C MET A 150 -1.11 -15.54 2.42
N ARG A 151 -1.59 -16.63 1.79
CA ARG A 151 -0.95 -17.94 1.90
C ARG A 151 0.43 -17.94 1.25
N MET A 152 0.60 -17.28 0.11
CA MET A 152 1.92 -17.14 -0.51
C MET A 152 2.89 -16.32 0.34
N LEU A 153 2.41 -15.23 0.95
CA LEU A 153 3.23 -14.46 1.90
C LEU A 153 3.69 -15.34 3.06
N GLY A 154 2.79 -16.12 3.66
CA GLY A 154 3.14 -17.04 4.73
C GLY A 154 4.24 -18.02 4.31
N ARG A 155 4.12 -18.64 3.14
CA ARG A 155 5.15 -19.55 2.60
C ARG A 155 6.49 -18.86 2.34
N ILE A 156 6.47 -17.63 1.81
CA ILE A 156 7.70 -16.84 1.56
C ILE A 156 8.44 -16.52 2.85
N VAL A 157 7.70 -16.22 3.94
CA VAL A 157 8.30 -15.96 5.26
C VAL A 157 8.55 -17.24 6.07
N GLY A 158 8.24 -18.41 5.51
CA GLY A 158 8.55 -19.71 6.10
C GLY A 158 7.58 -20.19 7.18
N LEU A 159 6.34 -19.71 7.16
CA LEU A 159 5.29 -20.25 8.05
C LEU A 159 4.88 -21.67 7.63
N PRO A 160 4.61 -22.57 8.60
CA PRO A 160 4.01 -23.86 8.32
C PRO A 160 2.64 -23.71 7.63
N ASP A 161 2.29 -24.62 6.72
CA ASP A 161 1.00 -24.59 6.02
C ASP A 161 -0.20 -24.64 6.99
N ALA A 162 -0.04 -25.25 8.15
CA ALA A 162 -1.06 -25.30 9.20
C ALA A 162 -1.41 -23.91 9.79
N ASP A 163 -0.48 -22.96 9.72
CA ASP A 163 -0.64 -21.62 10.29
C ASP A 163 -1.16 -20.59 9.25
N LEU A 164 -1.21 -20.98 7.96
CA LEU A 164 -1.65 -20.07 6.90
C LEU A 164 -3.10 -19.59 7.06
N PRO A 165 -4.08 -20.43 7.50
CA PRO A 165 -5.44 -19.93 7.77
C PRO A 165 -5.48 -18.86 8.86
N TRP A 166 -4.67 -19.04 9.92
CA TRP A 166 -4.53 -18.05 10.98
C TRP A 166 -3.95 -16.73 10.45
N LEU A 167 -2.95 -16.78 9.57
CA LEU A 167 -2.37 -15.58 8.95
C LEU A 167 -3.41 -14.82 8.11
N VAL A 168 -4.23 -15.55 7.33
CA VAL A 168 -5.30 -14.95 6.51
C VAL A 168 -6.31 -14.22 7.40
N GLU A 169 -6.75 -14.85 8.49
CA GLU A 169 -7.70 -14.25 9.43
C GLU A 169 -7.13 -13.00 10.11
N ARG A 170 -5.85 -13.03 10.50
CA ARG A 170 -5.19 -11.90 11.17
C ARG A 170 -4.82 -10.77 10.22
N GLY A 171 -4.59 -11.08 8.95
CA GLY A 171 -4.34 -10.06 7.92
C GLY A 171 -5.45 -9.02 7.82
N ASP A 172 -6.70 -9.45 7.99
CA ASP A 172 -7.86 -8.56 7.98
C ASP A 172 -7.91 -7.61 9.19
N ALA A 173 -7.29 -8.00 10.30
CA ALA A 173 -7.26 -7.18 11.52
C ALA A 173 -6.15 -6.11 11.52
N LEU A 174 -5.26 -6.13 10.51
CA LEU A 174 -4.14 -5.20 10.37
C LEU A 174 -4.42 -4.07 9.38
N ILE A 175 -5.52 -4.18 8.64
CA ILE A 175 -5.99 -3.20 7.66
C ILE A 175 -7.18 -2.44 8.23
#